data_d78c3cd9552242b835f4dc192bf0de96
#
_entry.id   d78c3cd9552242b835f4dc192bf0de96
#
_cell.length_a   1.000
_cell.length_b   1.000
_cell.length_c   1.000
_cell.angle_alpha   90.00
_cell.angle_beta   90.00
_cell.angle_gamma   90.00
#
_symmetry.space_group_name_H-M   'P 1'
#
loop_
_entity.id
_entity.type
_entity.pdbx_description
1 polymer ?
#
loop_
_entity_poly.entity_id
_entity_poly.type
_entity_poly.pdbx_seq_one_letter_code
_entity_poly.pdbx_strand_id
1 'polypeptide(L)'
;SLGATTGYIGKVRDDLLGQKFCDDLINKGVNYKTTLAKKNNINETGRCMVFVTPDGERSMCTYLGVTESLEESDIDAELVSQSEWIYLEGYRFDGQDSELAFTKALGIAKRNFCKTALTLSDPFCVARNMSAFKKMITDDIDLLFCNEAELKLLYQTADLDEAVRKASNNVEL
;
A
#
# COMPACT_ATOMS: atom_id res chain seq x y z
N SER A 1 11.13 -2.72 16.53
CA SER A 1 11.33 -3.94 16.12
C SER A 1 12.64 -4.36 15.42
N LEU A 2 12.84 -4.22 14.12
CA LEU A 2 14.09 -4.68 13.45
C LEU A 2 15.20 -3.62 13.43
N GLY A 3 14.98 -2.45 14.05
CA GLY A 3 15.98 -1.40 14.17
C GLY A 3 16.03 -0.41 13.00
N ALA A 4 15.19 -0.54 11.99
CA ALA A 4 15.10 0.41 10.90
C ALA A 4 14.36 1.69 11.31
N THR A 5 14.78 2.83 10.76
CA THR A 5 13.99 4.07 10.80
C THR A 5 12.85 3.94 9.78
N THR A 6 11.63 4.21 10.22
CA THR A 6 10.44 4.01 9.38
C THR A 6 9.63 5.30 9.27
N GLY A 7 8.98 5.47 8.12
CA GLY A 7 7.97 6.49 7.89
C GLY A 7 6.67 5.86 7.39
N TYR A 8 5.57 6.57 7.54
CA TYR A 8 4.26 6.13 7.08
C TYR A 8 3.52 7.26 6.37
N ILE A 9 2.92 6.94 5.23
CA ILE A 9 2.04 7.83 4.47
C ILE A 9 0.68 7.16 4.39
N GLY A 10 -0.36 7.83 4.87
CA GLY A 10 -1.72 7.34 4.87
C GLY A 10 -2.68 8.45 5.27
N LYS A 11 -3.98 8.22 5.24
CA LYS A 11 -4.99 9.24 5.54
C LYS A 11 -5.92 8.79 6.65
N VAL A 12 -6.03 9.58 7.70
CA VAL A 12 -6.99 9.42 8.78
C VAL A 12 -7.76 10.72 8.98
N ARG A 13 -8.92 10.67 9.64
CA ARG A 13 -9.71 11.85 9.99
C ARG A 13 -9.31 12.39 11.37
N ASP A 14 -9.59 13.65 11.62
CA ASP A 14 -9.55 14.25 12.97
C ASP A 14 -10.74 13.75 13.79
N ASP A 15 -10.70 12.45 14.14
CA ASP A 15 -11.63 11.78 15.05
C ASP A 15 -10.86 10.94 16.07
N LEU A 16 -11.55 10.31 17.00
CA LEU A 16 -10.92 9.55 18.09
C LEU A 16 -10.01 8.41 17.59
N LEU A 17 -10.39 7.71 16.51
CA LEU A 17 -9.60 6.64 15.95
C LEU A 17 -8.37 7.18 15.23
N GLY A 18 -8.52 8.26 14.46
CA GLY A 18 -7.42 8.94 13.80
C GLY A 18 -6.39 9.48 14.78
N GLN A 19 -6.83 10.12 15.87
CA GLN A 19 -5.95 10.60 16.94
C GLN A 19 -5.17 9.45 17.57
N LYS A 20 -5.85 8.37 17.96
CA LYS A 20 -5.19 7.17 18.51
C LYS A 20 -4.17 6.57 17.55
N PHE A 21 -4.49 6.54 16.27
CA PHE A 21 -3.57 6.03 15.24
C PHE A 21 -2.31 6.89 15.14
N CYS A 22 -2.48 8.21 15.09
CA CYS A 22 -1.35 9.16 15.06
C CYS A 22 -0.47 9.04 16.28
N ASP A 23 -1.07 9.02 17.48
CA ASP A 23 -0.36 8.92 18.75
C ASP A 23 0.44 7.61 18.83
N ASP A 24 -0.13 6.50 18.36
CA ASP A 24 0.55 5.20 18.36
C ASP A 24 1.78 5.20 17.43
N LEU A 25 1.65 5.74 16.24
CA LEU A 25 2.79 5.87 15.30
C LEU A 25 3.90 6.75 15.87
N ILE A 26 3.56 7.93 16.41
CA ILE A 26 4.51 8.85 17.01
C ILE A 26 5.21 8.21 18.20
N ASN A 27 4.48 7.57 19.10
CA ASN A 27 5.01 6.89 20.29
C ASN A 27 5.96 5.74 19.93
N LYS A 28 5.79 5.14 18.76
CA LYS A 28 6.68 4.10 18.22
C LYS A 28 7.85 4.65 17.41
N GLY A 29 7.99 5.97 17.32
CA GLY A 29 9.08 6.62 16.59
C GLY A 29 8.95 6.54 15.06
N VAL A 30 7.75 6.30 14.54
CA VAL A 30 7.49 6.32 13.10
C VAL A 30 7.37 7.77 12.62
N ASN A 31 8.09 8.14 11.57
CA ASN A 31 7.94 9.44 10.93
C ASN A 31 6.57 9.53 10.25
N TYR A 32 5.70 10.34 10.82
CA TYR A 32 4.33 10.50 10.34
C TYR A 32 3.93 11.98 10.34
N LYS A 33 3.68 12.51 9.17
CA LYS A 33 3.26 13.91 8.95
C LYS A 33 1.95 13.99 8.15
N THR A 34 1.13 12.94 8.21
CA THR A 34 -0.09 12.90 7.38
C THR A 34 -1.04 14.03 7.76
N THR A 35 -1.53 14.70 6.75
CA THR A 35 -2.59 15.69 6.90
C THR A 35 -3.89 14.99 7.29
N LEU A 36 -4.46 15.35 8.42
CA LEU A 36 -5.76 14.85 8.84
C LEU A 36 -6.84 15.29 7.84
N ALA A 37 -7.70 14.37 7.44
CA ALA A 37 -8.87 14.72 6.65
C ALA A 37 -9.77 15.70 7.45
N LYS A 38 -10.25 16.74 6.76
CA LYS A 38 -11.04 17.81 7.39
C LYS A 38 -12.31 17.28 8.06
N LYS A 39 -12.73 17.92 9.14
CA LYS A 39 -13.95 17.54 9.92
C LYS A 39 -15.23 17.54 9.10
N ASN A 40 -15.29 18.28 8.00
CA ASN A 40 -16.45 18.30 7.09
C ASN A 40 -16.47 17.11 6.12
N ASN A 41 -15.44 16.26 6.10
CA ASN A 41 -15.47 14.99 5.36
C ASN A 41 -16.52 14.08 6.04
N ILE A 42 -17.42 13.52 5.25
CA ILE A 42 -18.49 12.63 5.73
C ILE A 42 -17.91 11.30 6.24
N ASN A 43 -16.82 10.84 5.64
CA ASN A 43 -16.20 9.57 5.99
C ASN A 43 -15.36 9.70 7.27
N GLU A 44 -15.50 8.72 8.15
CA GLU A 44 -14.68 8.57 9.37
C GLU A 44 -13.32 7.91 9.04
N THR A 45 -12.44 7.83 10.05
CA THR A 45 -11.22 7.03 9.97
C THR A 45 -11.53 5.57 9.67
N GLY A 46 -10.76 4.97 8.76
CA GLY A 46 -10.87 3.56 8.39
C GLY A 46 -10.70 2.63 9.59
N ARG A 47 -11.43 1.52 9.58
CA ARG A 47 -11.38 0.49 10.64
C ARG A 47 -11.68 -0.88 10.07
N CYS A 48 -11.12 -1.90 10.69
CA CYS A 48 -11.38 -3.29 10.34
C CYS A 48 -11.67 -4.11 11.59
N MET A 49 -12.79 -4.83 11.58
CA MET A 49 -13.06 -5.87 12.57
C MET A 49 -12.57 -7.20 12.03
N VAL A 50 -11.69 -7.83 12.77
CA VAL A 50 -11.10 -9.12 12.41
C VAL A 50 -11.70 -10.20 13.30
N PHE A 51 -12.34 -11.18 12.70
CA PHE A 51 -12.88 -12.36 13.37
C PHE A 51 -11.92 -13.51 13.11
N VAL A 52 -11.46 -14.13 14.20
CA VAL A 52 -10.52 -15.26 14.12
C VAL A 52 -11.22 -16.51 14.63
N THR A 53 -11.27 -17.56 13.83
CA THR A 53 -11.83 -18.86 14.20
C THR A 53 -10.78 -19.73 14.91
N PRO A 54 -11.19 -20.81 15.65
CA PRO A 54 -10.25 -21.64 16.40
C PRO A 54 -9.16 -22.32 15.57
N ASP A 55 -9.38 -22.51 14.26
CA ASP A 55 -8.41 -23.02 13.29
C ASP A 55 -7.43 -21.95 12.78
N GLY A 56 -7.57 -20.70 13.24
CA GLY A 56 -6.70 -19.60 12.85
C GLY A 56 -7.11 -18.85 11.57
N GLU A 57 -8.22 -19.24 10.93
CA GLU A 57 -8.76 -18.52 9.77
C GLU A 57 -9.31 -17.15 10.19
N ARG A 58 -9.21 -16.18 9.29
CA ARG A 58 -9.59 -14.80 9.55
C ARG A 58 -10.65 -14.32 8.56
N SER A 59 -11.71 -13.75 9.09
CA SER A 59 -12.68 -12.98 8.32
C SER A 59 -12.59 -11.51 8.71
N MET A 60 -12.58 -10.63 7.72
CA MET A 60 -12.40 -9.20 7.92
C MET A 60 -13.63 -8.44 7.46
N CYS A 61 -14.16 -7.58 8.34
CA CYS A 61 -15.19 -6.61 8.01
C CYS A 61 -14.56 -5.22 8.00
N THR A 62 -14.23 -4.73 6.80
CA THR A 62 -13.44 -3.52 6.59
C THR A 62 -14.31 -2.36 6.15
N TYR A 63 -14.18 -1.23 6.85
CA TYR A 63 -14.64 0.07 6.42
C TYR A 63 -13.43 0.96 6.16
N LEU A 64 -13.19 1.29 4.91
CA LEU A 64 -11.99 2.04 4.50
C LEU A 64 -12.07 3.53 4.89
N GLY A 65 -13.26 4.10 4.88
CA GLY A 65 -13.46 5.49 5.31
C GLY A 65 -12.62 6.49 4.52
N VAL A 66 -12.02 7.46 5.20
CA VAL A 66 -11.20 8.50 4.55
C VAL A 66 -9.92 7.94 3.90
N THR A 67 -9.51 6.71 4.21
CA THR A 67 -8.33 6.13 3.58
C THR A 67 -8.51 5.91 2.08
N GLU A 68 -9.74 5.77 1.58
CA GLU A 68 -10.02 5.69 0.14
C GLU A 68 -9.68 6.99 -0.61
N SER A 69 -9.62 8.11 0.10
CA SER A 69 -9.35 9.42 -0.47
C SER A 69 -7.87 9.84 -0.36
N LEU A 70 -6.95 8.88 -0.30
CA LEU A 70 -5.52 9.19 -0.41
C LEU A 70 -5.25 9.79 -1.79
N GLU A 71 -4.68 10.98 -1.81
CA GLU A 71 -4.47 11.76 -3.01
C GLU A 71 -3.00 12.21 -3.15
N GLU A 72 -2.68 12.77 -4.28
CA GLU A 72 -1.33 13.23 -4.62
C GLU A 72 -0.76 14.22 -3.60
N SER A 73 -1.62 15.07 -3.02
CA SER A 73 -1.24 16.06 -1.99
C SER A 73 -0.84 15.42 -0.65
N ASP A 74 -1.28 14.19 -0.38
CA ASP A 74 -0.95 13.46 0.85
C ASP A 74 0.46 12.84 0.82
N ILE A 75 1.09 12.78 -0.36
CA ILE A 75 2.43 12.21 -0.50
C ILE A 75 3.48 13.18 -0.01
N ASP A 76 4.10 12.86 1.12
CA ASP A 76 5.24 13.58 1.67
C ASP A 76 6.48 13.33 0.81
N ALA A 77 6.77 14.30 -0.07
CA ALA A 77 7.88 14.19 -1.01
C ALA A 77 9.24 14.16 -0.32
N GLU A 78 9.39 14.84 0.82
CA GLU A 78 10.62 14.84 1.60
C GLU A 78 10.86 13.45 2.19
N LEU A 79 9.84 12.86 2.83
CA LEU A 79 9.93 11.53 3.42
C LEU A 79 10.28 10.48 2.36
N VAL A 80 9.62 10.50 1.21
CA VAL A 80 9.91 9.57 0.11
C VAL A 80 11.33 9.76 -0.41
N SER A 81 11.76 11.01 -0.65
CA SER A 81 13.09 11.30 -1.23
C SER A 81 14.27 10.93 -0.34
N GLN A 82 14.05 10.86 0.98
CA GLN A 82 15.07 10.50 1.99
C GLN A 82 15.03 9.01 2.37
N SER A 83 14.11 8.24 1.80
CA SER A 83 13.96 6.81 2.09
C SER A 83 14.87 5.97 1.20
N GLU A 84 15.42 4.88 1.74
CA GLU A 84 16.11 3.86 0.95
C GLU A 84 15.10 2.99 0.21
N TRP A 85 13.97 2.71 0.86
CA TRP A 85 12.88 1.90 0.32
C TRP A 85 11.53 2.58 0.54
N ILE A 86 10.64 2.47 -0.45
CA ILE A 86 9.22 2.69 -0.28
C ILE A 86 8.47 1.38 -0.50
N TYR A 87 7.50 1.10 0.37
CA TYR A 87 6.62 -0.06 0.29
C TYR A 87 5.20 0.38 0.00
N LEU A 88 4.61 -0.16 -1.05
CA LEU A 88 3.29 0.19 -1.55
C LEU A 88 2.30 -0.94 -1.27
N GLU A 89 1.16 -0.59 -0.67
CA GLU A 89 0.06 -1.50 -0.40
C GLU A 89 -0.91 -1.53 -1.59
N GLY A 90 -1.07 -2.68 -2.24
CA GLY A 90 -1.94 -2.85 -3.40
C GLY A 90 -3.40 -2.47 -3.15
N TYR A 91 -3.93 -2.73 -1.94
CA TYR A 91 -5.28 -2.28 -1.55
C TYR A 91 -5.53 -0.78 -1.76
N ARG A 92 -4.49 0.02 -1.66
CA ARG A 92 -4.61 1.47 -1.83
C ARG A 92 -4.86 1.87 -3.29
N PHE A 93 -4.63 0.96 -4.22
CA PHE A 93 -4.87 1.20 -5.65
C PHE A 93 -6.36 1.26 -6.01
N ASP A 94 -7.24 0.77 -5.15
CA ASP A 94 -8.69 0.80 -5.35
C ASP A 94 -9.33 2.19 -5.11
N GLY A 95 -8.60 3.16 -4.56
CA GLY A 95 -9.08 4.53 -4.34
C GLY A 95 -9.11 5.35 -5.64
N GLN A 96 -10.07 6.25 -5.75
CA GLN A 96 -10.32 7.04 -6.97
C GLN A 96 -9.11 7.87 -7.43
N ASP A 97 -8.33 8.43 -6.48
CA ASP A 97 -7.16 9.27 -6.76
C ASP A 97 -5.84 8.57 -6.43
N SER A 98 -5.91 7.30 -6.04
CA SER A 98 -4.75 6.54 -5.56
C SER A 98 -3.71 6.30 -6.66
N GLU A 99 -4.12 6.13 -7.92
CA GLU A 99 -3.20 5.98 -9.05
C GLU A 99 -2.27 7.19 -9.19
N LEU A 100 -2.80 8.40 -9.03
CA LEU A 100 -2.01 9.63 -9.06
C LEU A 100 -1.04 9.72 -7.87
N ALA A 101 -1.50 9.34 -6.68
CA ALA A 101 -0.67 9.30 -5.48
C ALA A 101 0.51 8.31 -5.64
N PHE A 102 0.23 7.10 -6.14
CA PHE A 102 1.27 6.11 -6.44
C PHE A 102 2.25 6.59 -7.51
N THR A 103 1.74 7.15 -8.62
CA THR A 103 2.56 7.71 -9.69
C THR A 103 3.50 8.80 -9.17
N LYS A 104 3.00 9.68 -8.30
CA LYS A 104 3.83 10.70 -7.66
C LYS A 104 4.91 10.09 -6.75
N ALA A 105 4.53 9.15 -5.87
CA ALA A 105 5.47 8.51 -4.96
C ALA A 105 6.58 7.77 -5.73
N LEU A 106 6.22 6.96 -6.72
CA LEU A 106 7.16 6.25 -7.59
C LEU A 106 8.06 7.21 -8.39
N GLY A 107 7.49 8.30 -8.91
CA GLY A 107 8.25 9.32 -9.61
C GLY A 107 9.27 10.03 -8.71
N ILE A 108 8.96 10.26 -7.44
CA ILE A 108 9.92 10.81 -6.47
C ILE A 108 10.99 9.77 -6.13
N ALA A 109 10.60 8.53 -5.86
CA ALA A 109 11.50 7.43 -5.57
C ALA A 109 12.53 7.25 -6.68
N LYS A 110 12.09 7.17 -7.92
CA LYS A 110 12.96 7.02 -9.10
C LYS A 110 13.99 8.14 -9.25
N ARG A 111 13.57 9.40 -9.05
CA ARG A 111 14.49 10.56 -9.12
C ARG A 111 15.53 10.59 -8.00
N ASN A 112 15.26 9.95 -6.88
CA ASN A 112 16.13 9.92 -5.71
C ASN A 112 16.81 8.55 -5.49
N PHE A 113 16.69 7.64 -6.45
CA PHE A 113 17.27 6.29 -6.38
C PHE A 113 16.78 5.46 -5.19
N CYS A 114 15.57 5.75 -4.70
CA CYS A 114 14.91 4.93 -3.69
C CYS A 114 14.43 3.63 -4.33
N LYS A 115 14.65 2.54 -3.67
CA LYS A 115 14.09 1.23 -4.05
C LYS A 115 12.59 1.17 -3.78
N THR A 116 11.90 0.38 -4.57
CA THR A 116 10.44 0.30 -4.53
C THR A 116 9.97 -1.13 -4.32
N ALA A 117 9.06 -1.32 -3.39
CA ALA A 117 8.42 -2.60 -3.13
C ALA A 117 6.90 -2.48 -3.21
N LEU A 118 6.23 -3.50 -3.74
CA LEU A 118 4.78 -3.57 -3.87
C LEU A 118 4.27 -4.89 -3.31
N THR A 119 3.17 -4.87 -2.56
CA THR A 119 2.35 -6.08 -2.33
C THR A 119 1.10 -6.05 -3.19
N LEU A 120 0.70 -7.21 -3.72
CA LEU A 120 -0.54 -7.35 -4.50
C LEU A 120 -1.79 -7.38 -3.61
N SER A 121 -1.61 -7.65 -2.32
CA SER A 121 -2.61 -7.58 -1.24
C SER A 121 -3.66 -8.68 -1.23
N ASP A 122 -4.44 -8.86 -2.29
CA ASP A 122 -5.36 -9.99 -2.46
C ASP A 122 -5.75 -10.24 -3.93
N PRO A 123 -6.31 -11.43 -4.25
CA PRO A 123 -6.73 -11.76 -5.62
C PRO A 123 -7.81 -10.82 -6.18
N PHE A 124 -8.72 -10.29 -5.35
CA PHE A 124 -9.76 -9.37 -5.83
C PHE A 124 -9.17 -8.02 -6.24
N CYS A 125 -8.19 -7.54 -5.48
CA CYS A 125 -7.44 -6.34 -5.82
C CYS A 125 -6.68 -6.52 -7.14
N VAL A 126 -6.01 -7.66 -7.32
CA VAL A 126 -5.33 -8.03 -8.58
C VAL A 126 -6.31 -8.08 -9.75
N ALA A 127 -7.47 -8.71 -9.58
CA ALA A 127 -8.47 -8.83 -10.65
C ALA A 127 -8.95 -7.47 -11.15
N ARG A 128 -9.18 -6.53 -10.23
CA ARG A 128 -9.66 -5.16 -10.57
C ARG A 128 -8.58 -4.30 -11.23
N ASN A 129 -7.32 -4.48 -10.83
CA ASN A 129 -6.22 -3.56 -11.17
C ASN A 129 -5.10 -4.22 -11.99
N MET A 130 -5.37 -5.36 -12.62
CA MET A 130 -4.37 -6.21 -13.28
C MET A 130 -3.46 -5.48 -14.25
N SER A 131 -4.02 -4.65 -15.13
CA SER A 131 -3.25 -3.91 -16.14
C SER A 131 -2.32 -2.87 -15.50
N ALA A 132 -2.82 -2.17 -14.48
CA ALA A 132 -2.06 -1.17 -13.76
C ALA A 132 -0.93 -1.81 -12.94
N PHE A 133 -1.19 -2.93 -12.27
CA PHE A 133 -0.14 -3.67 -11.56
C PHE A 133 0.94 -4.19 -12.49
N LYS A 134 0.56 -4.79 -13.64
CA LYS A 134 1.54 -5.26 -14.64
C LYS A 134 2.43 -4.11 -15.13
N LYS A 135 1.82 -2.97 -15.43
CA LYS A 135 2.57 -1.79 -15.86
C LYS A 135 3.52 -1.30 -14.77
N MET A 136 3.04 -1.14 -13.55
CA MET A 136 3.84 -0.69 -12.41
C MET A 136 5.02 -1.63 -12.12
N ILE A 137 4.77 -2.95 -12.11
CA ILE A 137 5.79 -3.99 -11.91
C ILE A 137 6.87 -3.92 -13.00
N THR A 138 6.48 -3.68 -14.24
CA THR A 138 7.44 -3.59 -15.35
C THR A 138 8.28 -2.31 -15.30
N ASP A 139 7.68 -1.19 -14.92
CA ASP A 139 8.29 0.13 -15.12
C ASP A 139 8.98 0.68 -13.86
N ASP A 140 8.48 0.32 -12.68
CA ASP A 140 8.76 1.09 -11.46
C ASP A 140 9.03 0.26 -10.19
N ILE A 141 8.81 -1.06 -10.16
CA ILE A 141 8.94 -1.88 -8.95
C ILE A 141 10.22 -2.70 -8.97
N ASP A 142 10.99 -2.62 -7.87
CA ASP A 142 12.20 -3.43 -7.65
C ASP A 142 11.89 -4.77 -6.98
N LEU A 143 10.92 -4.80 -6.03
CA LEU A 143 10.61 -5.99 -5.23
C LEU A 143 9.10 -6.22 -5.14
N LEU A 144 8.65 -7.43 -5.44
CA LEU A 144 7.25 -7.81 -5.41
C LEU A 144 6.95 -8.80 -4.28
N PHE A 145 5.94 -8.48 -3.46
CA PHE A 145 5.36 -9.38 -2.48
C PHE A 145 4.00 -9.89 -2.96
N CYS A 146 3.83 -11.18 -3.02
CA CYS A 146 2.57 -11.80 -3.40
C CYS A 146 2.50 -13.25 -2.90
N ASN A 147 1.29 -13.78 -2.79
CA ASN A 147 1.09 -15.20 -2.64
C ASN A 147 0.91 -15.89 -4.01
N GLU A 148 0.87 -17.23 -3.98
CA GLU A 148 0.71 -18.04 -5.20
C GLU A 148 -0.56 -17.69 -5.99
N ALA A 149 -1.69 -17.50 -5.30
CA ALA A 149 -2.98 -17.22 -5.95
C ALA A 149 -2.97 -15.84 -6.64
N GLU A 150 -2.39 -14.83 -6.00
CA GLU A 150 -2.24 -13.49 -6.55
C GLU A 150 -1.34 -13.49 -7.78
N LEU A 151 -0.20 -14.19 -7.71
CA LEU A 151 0.77 -14.23 -8.80
C LEU A 151 0.22 -14.96 -10.03
N LYS A 152 -0.41 -16.13 -9.81
CA LYS A 152 -1.08 -16.88 -10.87
C LYS A 152 -2.19 -16.07 -11.54
N LEU A 153 -2.98 -15.37 -10.75
CA LEU A 153 -4.03 -14.49 -11.27
C LEU A 153 -3.46 -13.35 -12.10
N LEU A 154 -2.43 -12.67 -11.60
CA LEU A 154 -1.79 -11.55 -12.28
C LEU A 154 -1.28 -11.95 -13.67
N TYR A 155 -0.64 -13.11 -13.78
CA TYR A 155 -0.08 -13.60 -15.04
C TYR A 155 -1.00 -14.54 -15.82
N GLN A 156 -2.22 -14.76 -15.32
CA GLN A 156 -3.26 -15.56 -15.99
C GLN A 156 -2.78 -16.96 -16.35
N THR A 157 -2.13 -17.64 -15.43
CA THR A 157 -1.62 -19.00 -15.58
C THR A 157 -1.96 -19.87 -14.36
N ALA A 158 -2.15 -21.16 -14.56
CA ALA A 158 -2.31 -22.11 -13.46
C ALA A 158 -0.95 -22.64 -12.94
N ASP A 159 0.12 -22.44 -13.69
CA ASP A 159 1.47 -22.90 -13.38
C ASP A 159 2.23 -21.82 -12.59
N LEU A 160 2.63 -22.17 -11.35
CA LEU A 160 3.38 -21.27 -10.48
C LEU A 160 4.77 -20.93 -11.04
N ASP A 161 5.47 -21.93 -11.59
CA ASP A 161 6.80 -21.72 -12.13
C ASP A 161 6.78 -20.78 -13.35
N GLU A 162 5.73 -20.89 -14.17
CA GLU A 162 5.51 -19.94 -15.27
C GLU A 162 5.25 -18.53 -14.74
N ALA A 163 4.39 -18.39 -13.72
CA ALA A 163 4.08 -17.10 -13.11
C ALA A 163 5.33 -16.44 -12.51
N VAL A 164 6.12 -17.21 -11.75
CA VAL A 164 7.40 -16.76 -11.16
C VAL A 164 8.38 -16.33 -12.25
N ARG A 165 8.56 -17.12 -13.31
CA ARG A 165 9.44 -16.72 -14.43
C ARG A 165 9.01 -15.41 -15.09
N LYS A 166 7.70 -15.20 -15.25
CA LYS A 166 7.18 -13.95 -15.82
C LYS A 166 7.44 -12.75 -14.90
N ALA A 167 7.30 -12.92 -13.59
CA ALA A 167 7.58 -11.87 -12.63
C ALA A 167 9.07 -11.54 -12.56
N SER A 168 9.95 -12.55 -12.44
CA SER A 168 11.39 -12.38 -12.29
C SER A 168 12.09 -11.73 -13.49
N ASN A 169 11.43 -11.63 -14.62
CA ASN A 169 11.94 -10.85 -15.75
C ASN A 169 11.91 -9.33 -15.51
N ASN A 170 11.11 -8.88 -14.54
CA ASN A 170 10.84 -7.46 -14.31
C ASN A 170 11.23 -6.99 -12.90
N VAL A 171 11.25 -7.88 -11.91
CA VAL A 171 11.48 -7.54 -10.50
C VAL A 171 12.42 -8.52 -9.83
N GLU A 172 13.13 -8.06 -8.80
CA GLU A 172 13.76 -8.94 -7.81
C GLU A 172 12.63 -9.56 -6.94
N LEU A 173 12.68 -10.86 -6.71
CA LEU A 173 11.71 -11.61 -5.90
C LEU A 173 12.34 -12.04 -4.59
#